data_4e509e8772fa5eca906512d8ae252e7c
#
_entry.id   4e509e8772fa5eca906512d8ae252e7c
#
_cell.length_a   1.000
_cell.length_b   1.000
_cell.length_c   1.000
_cell.angle_alpha   90.00
_cell.angle_beta   90.00
_cell.angle_gamma   90.00
#
_symmetry.space_group_name_H-M   'P 1'
#
loop_
_entity.id
_entity.type
_entity.pdbx_description
1 polymer ?
#
loop_
_entity_poly.entity_id
_entity_poly.type
_entity_poly.pdbx_seq_one_letter_code
_entity_poly.pdbx_strand_id
1 'polypeptide(L)'
;EVVAASETPARDHAGQPALTRALQGALGVDHQLDPRYGRRGFTFAAPIFSPAGPVFGALFVIADAEAVEAAWRGDNPVVFFTDDLGVVYLTNRSELLFRSRSGDPIRAAASNRYLAGQVAPFVGHTQSQPFGNDIWQVDGGRYLPRTALHLTRDIPVIGMTGEALLDIGPARQIAGLQ
;
A
#
# COMPACT_ATOMS: atom_id res chain seq x y z
N GLU A 1 2.39 -14.98 -24.74
CA GLU A 1 3.35 -14.29 -25.60
C GLU A 1 3.23 -12.77 -25.39
N VAL A 2 4.36 -12.06 -25.22
CA VAL A 2 4.40 -10.58 -25.14
C VAL A 2 4.57 -10.03 -26.54
N VAL A 3 3.58 -9.23 -27.00
CA VAL A 3 3.57 -8.68 -28.39
C VAL A 3 4.33 -7.35 -28.45
N ALA A 4 4.26 -6.52 -27.39
CA ALA A 4 4.98 -5.26 -27.27
C ALA A 4 5.29 -4.96 -25.81
N ALA A 5 6.45 -4.35 -25.55
CA ALA A 5 6.87 -3.93 -24.21
C ALA A 5 7.72 -2.67 -24.30
N SER A 6 7.65 -1.83 -23.26
CA SER A 6 8.52 -0.65 -23.09
C SER A 6 9.89 -1.01 -22.54
N GLU A 7 10.07 -2.23 -22.02
CA GLU A 7 11.33 -2.76 -21.47
C GLU A 7 11.90 -3.87 -22.35
N THR A 8 13.22 -3.96 -22.41
CA THR A 8 13.93 -5.04 -23.12
C THR A 8 14.94 -5.69 -22.16
N PRO A 9 14.91 -7.02 -21.97
CA PRO A 9 13.95 -7.98 -22.56
C PRO A 9 12.55 -7.87 -21.94
N ALA A 10 11.52 -8.16 -22.74
CA ALA A 10 10.14 -8.22 -22.26
C ALA A 10 10.00 -9.27 -21.15
N ARG A 11 9.24 -8.93 -20.12
CA ARG A 11 9.00 -9.84 -18.99
C ARG A 11 7.90 -10.84 -19.32
N ASP A 12 8.07 -12.07 -18.84
CA ASP A 12 6.96 -13.02 -18.81
C ASP A 12 6.07 -12.74 -17.59
N HIS A 13 4.80 -12.47 -17.86
CA HIS A 13 3.77 -12.21 -16.86
C HIS A 13 2.86 -13.42 -16.63
N ALA A 14 3.17 -14.58 -17.24
CA ALA A 14 2.38 -15.79 -17.06
C ALA A 14 2.30 -16.17 -15.56
N GLY A 15 1.09 -16.51 -15.11
CA GLY A 15 0.83 -16.88 -13.72
C GLY A 15 0.65 -15.72 -12.74
N GLN A 16 0.81 -14.47 -13.18
CA GLN A 16 0.51 -13.32 -12.29
C GLN A 16 -1.00 -13.18 -12.04
N PRO A 17 -1.43 -12.91 -10.78
CA PRO A 17 -2.85 -12.77 -10.45
C PRO A 17 -3.55 -11.68 -11.28
N ALA A 18 -2.86 -10.55 -11.53
CA ALA A 18 -3.39 -9.48 -12.37
C ALA A 18 -3.70 -9.95 -13.79
N LEU A 19 -2.80 -10.73 -14.43
CA LEU A 19 -3.04 -11.30 -15.75
C LEU A 19 -4.21 -12.26 -15.77
N THR A 20 -4.25 -13.17 -14.81
CA THR A 20 -5.34 -14.16 -14.71
C THR A 20 -6.70 -13.47 -14.65
N ARG A 21 -6.82 -12.41 -13.85
CA ARG A 21 -8.06 -11.64 -13.74
C ARG A 21 -8.38 -10.85 -15.03
N ALA A 22 -7.38 -10.29 -15.70
CA ALA A 22 -7.57 -9.58 -16.97
C ALA A 22 -8.07 -10.53 -18.06
N LEU A 23 -7.53 -11.74 -18.15
CA LEU A 23 -7.98 -12.74 -19.11
C LEU A 23 -9.41 -13.24 -18.83
N GLN A 24 -9.93 -13.06 -17.61
CA GLN A 24 -11.32 -13.29 -17.24
C GLN A 24 -12.25 -12.11 -17.57
N GLY A 25 -11.73 -11.04 -18.16
CA GLY A 25 -12.50 -9.88 -18.61
C GLY A 25 -12.67 -8.77 -17.56
N ALA A 26 -11.91 -8.79 -16.46
CA ALA A 26 -11.95 -7.78 -15.42
C ALA A 26 -10.57 -7.14 -15.20
N LEU A 27 -10.53 -5.88 -14.73
CA LEU A 27 -9.27 -5.25 -14.32
C LEU A 27 -8.59 -6.08 -13.25
N GLY A 28 -7.37 -6.55 -13.54
CA GLY A 28 -6.49 -7.18 -12.57
C GLY A 28 -5.57 -6.15 -11.92
N VAL A 29 -5.41 -6.23 -10.62
CA VAL A 29 -4.44 -5.44 -9.86
C VAL A 29 -3.70 -6.36 -8.92
N ASP A 30 -2.39 -6.17 -8.85
CA ASP A 30 -1.52 -6.88 -7.92
C ASP A 30 -0.42 -5.93 -7.44
N HIS A 31 0.13 -6.19 -6.28
CA HIS A 31 1.28 -5.49 -5.75
C HIS A 31 2.31 -6.51 -5.29
N GLN A 32 3.55 -6.29 -5.67
CA GLN A 32 4.63 -7.21 -5.35
C GLN A 32 5.98 -6.50 -5.26
N LEU A 33 6.87 -7.13 -4.50
CA LEU A 33 8.27 -6.79 -4.51
C LEU A 33 8.93 -7.46 -5.72
N ASP A 34 9.61 -6.68 -6.58
CA ASP A 34 10.45 -7.28 -7.62
C ASP A 34 11.64 -7.98 -6.95
N PRO A 35 11.75 -9.31 -7.03
CA PRO A 35 12.79 -10.06 -6.32
C PRO A 35 14.21 -9.77 -6.83
N ARG A 36 14.34 -9.21 -8.04
CA ARG A 36 15.63 -8.91 -8.65
C ARG A 36 16.21 -7.59 -8.14
N TYR A 37 15.34 -6.59 -7.95
CA TYR A 37 15.76 -5.23 -7.64
C TYR A 37 15.28 -4.74 -6.28
N GLY A 38 14.48 -5.54 -5.57
CA GLY A 38 13.85 -5.14 -4.31
C GLY A 38 12.86 -3.98 -4.45
N ARG A 39 12.45 -3.65 -5.70
CA ARG A 39 11.54 -2.54 -5.96
C ARG A 39 10.10 -2.95 -5.71
N ARG A 40 9.35 -2.08 -5.11
CA ARG A 40 7.90 -2.23 -4.92
C ARG A 40 7.16 -1.68 -6.12
N GLY A 41 6.17 -2.42 -6.60
CA GLY A 41 5.37 -1.97 -7.73
C GLY A 41 3.92 -2.41 -7.63
N PHE A 42 3.07 -1.65 -8.33
CA PHE A 42 1.70 -2.05 -8.61
C PHE A 42 1.61 -2.48 -10.07
N THR A 43 1.06 -3.64 -10.29
CA THR A 43 0.76 -4.15 -11.64
C THR A 43 -0.73 -4.00 -11.89
N PHE A 44 -1.08 -3.29 -12.95
CA PHE A 44 -2.44 -3.20 -13.46
C PHE A 44 -2.50 -3.95 -14.78
N ALA A 45 -3.49 -4.83 -14.93
CA ALA A 45 -3.73 -5.57 -16.17
C ALA A 45 -5.15 -5.34 -16.63
N ALA A 46 -5.31 -4.66 -17.76
CA ALA A 46 -6.61 -4.40 -18.36
C ALA A 46 -6.88 -5.38 -19.51
N PRO A 47 -8.08 -6.00 -19.59
CA PRO A 47 -8.43 -6.90 -20.69
C PRO A 47 -8.51 -6.14 -22.01
N ILE A 48 -8.03 -6.78 -23.09
CA ILE A 48 -8.21 -6.33 -24.45
C ILE A 48 -9.23 -7.26 -25.09
N PHE A 49 -10.39 -6.71 -25.47
CA PHE A 49 -11.47 -7.47 -26.08
C PHE A 49 -11.32 -7.50 -27.62
N SER A 50 -11.64 -8.62 -28.22
CA SER A 50 -11.79 -8.70 -29.68
C SER A 50 -13.09 -8.00 -30.11
N PRO A 51 -13.21 -7.58 -31.38
CA PRO A 51 -14.47 -7.06 -31.91
C PRO A 51 -15.66 -8.05 -31.76
N ALA A 52 -15.38 -9.34 -31.65
CA ALA A 52 -16.38 -10.39 -31.46
C ALA A 52 -16.75 -10.64 -29.99
N GLY A 53 -16.12 -9.93 -29.02
CA GLY A 53 -16.44 -9.94 -27.62
C GLY A 53 -15.48 -10.68 -26.69
N PRO A 54 -14.84 -11.81 -27.04
CA PRO A 54 -13.95 -12.50 -26.12
C PRO A 54 -12.64 -11.71 -25.88
N VAL A 55 -12.06 -11.90 -24.67
CA VAL A 55 -10.75 -11.36 -24.34
C VAL A 55 -9.69 -12.09 -25.17
N PHE A 56 -8.84 -11.35 -25.90
CA PHE A 56 -7.74 -11.93 -26.64
C PHE A 56 -6.36 -11.55 -26.11
N GLY A 57 -6.28 -10.63 -25.16
CA GLY A 57 -5.02 -10.19 -24.55
C GLY A 57 -5.23 -9.30 -23.34
N ALA A 58 -4.14 -8.80 -22.79
CA ALA A 58 -4.15 -7.83 -21.72
C ALA A 58 -3.08 -6.76 -21.89
N LEU A 59 -3.41 -5.53 -21.52
CA LEU A 59 -2.48 -4.43 -21.39
C LEU A 59 -1.98 -4.36 -19.95
N PHE A 60 -0.67 -4.38 -19.77
CA PHE A 60 -0.02 -4.23 -18.48
C PHE A 60 0.51 -2.81 -18.28
N VAL A 61 0.31 -2.30 -17.08
CA VAL A 61 0.97 -1.09 -16.59
C VAL A 61 1.59 -1.39 -15.23
N ILE A 62 2.87 -1.14 -15.09
CA ILE A 62 3.59 -1.31 -13.83
C ILE A 62 3.92 0.09 -13.32
N ALA A 63 3.40 0.43 -12.14
CA ALA A 63 3.67 1.68 -11.45
C ALA A 63 4.69 1.43 -10.33
N ASP A 64 5.77 2.21 -10.31
CA ASP A 64 6.78 2.17 -9.25
C ASP A 64 6.24 2.84 -7.98
N ALA A 65 6.12 2.09 -6.89
CA ALA A 65 5.64 2.58 -5.61
C ALA A 65 6.56 3.67 -5.02
N GLU A 66 7.88 3.56 -5.22
CA GLU A 66 8.84 4.55 -4.74
C GLU A 66 8.70 5.89 -5.47
N ALA A 67 8.41 5.85 -6.77
CA ALA A 67 8.15 7.07 -7.54
C ALA A 67 6.86 7.76 -7.07
N VAL A 68 5.82 6.99 -6.74
CA VAL A 68 4.59 7.53 -6.15
C VAL A 68 4.89 8.17 -4.80
N GLU A 69 5.61 7.48 -3.90
CA GLU A 69 5.98 8.01 -2.58
C GLU A 69 6.84 9.27 -2.66
N ALA A 70 7.75 9.34 -3.63
CA ALA A 70 8.62 10.50 -3.80
C ALA A 70 7.85 11.80 -4.05
N ALA A 71 6.70 11.71 -4.73
CA ALA A 71 5.87 12.86 -5.07
C ALA A 71 5.16 13.50 -3.86
N TRP A 72 4.98 12.74 -2.76
CA TRP A 72 4.24 13.20 -1.56
C TRP A 72 4.98 12.92 -0.25
N ARG A 73 6.28 12.61 -0.35
CA ARG A 73 7.14 12.37 0.81
C ARG A 73 7.24 13.63 1.67
N GLY A 74 6.95 13.46 2.97
CA GLY A 74 7.03 14.56 3.91
C GLY A 74 5.77 15.43 4.00
N ASP A 75 4.79 15.25 3.10
CA ASP A 75 3.52 15.97 3.13
C ASP A 75 2.69 15.61 4.37
N ASN A 76 1.82 16.52 4.77
CA ASN A 76 0.81 16.27 5.81
C ASN A 76 -0.58 16.13 5.19
N PRO A 77 -1.42 15.24 5.72
CA PRO A 77 -1.19 14.35 6.87
C PRO A 77 -0.22 13.20 6.57
N VAL A 78 0.15 12.44 7.62
CA VAL A 78 0.80 11.13 7.44
C VAL A 78 -0.20 10.20 6.81
N VAL A 79 0.17 9.56 5.71
CA VAL A 79 -0.69 8.61 4.98
C VAL A 79 0.07 7.32 4.71
N PHE A 80 -0.62 6.21 4.89
CA PHE A 80 -0.07 4.90 4.58
C PHE A 80 -1.16 3.93 4.10
N PHE A 81 -0.75 2.93 3.32
CA PHE A 81 -1.64 1.91 2.78
C PHE A 81 -1.15 0.55 3.23
N THR A 82 -2.05 -0.21 3.81
CA THR A 82 -1.79 -1.59 4.24
C THR A 82 -2.39 -2.57 3.26
N ASP A 83 -1.66 -3.65 3.00
CA ASP A 83 -2.15 -4.76 2.19
C ASP A 83 -3.07 -5.69 3.00
N ASP A 84 -3.52 -6.77 2.38
CA ASP A 84 -4.37 -7.81 2.98
C ASP A 84 -3.71 -8.60 4.12
N LEU A 85 -2.38 -8.48 4.25
CA LEU A 85 -1.61 -9.03 5.39
C LEU A 85 -1.46 -8.00 6.53
N GLY A 86 -1.99 -6.79 6.35
CA GLY A 86 -1.85 -5.69 7.30
C GLY A 86 -0.45 -5.06 7.31
N VAL A 87 0.34 -5.24 6.24
CA VAL A 87 1.68 -4.65 6.12
C VAL A 87 1.60 -3.33 5.37
N VAL A 88 2.24 -2.30 5.90
CA VAL A 88 2.36 -1.00 5.22
C VAL A 88 3.21 -1.16 3.97
N TYR A 89 2.57 -1.08 2.81
CA TYR A 89 3.20 -1.25 1.52
C TYR A 89 3.56 0.06 0.82
N LEU A 90 2.78 1.11 1.06
CA LEU A 90 2.96 2.44 0.48
C LEU A 90 2.76 3.49 1.57
N THR A 91 3.63 4.51 1.65
CA THR A 91 3.53 5.54 2.69
C THR A 91 4.32 6.79 2.35
N ASN A 92 3.90 7.95 2.86
CA ASN A 92 4.69 9.18 2.80
C ASN A 92 5.66 9.36 4.00
N ARG A 93 5.81 8.31 4.84
CA ARG A 93 6.75 8.24 5.97
C ARG A 93 7.53 6.95 5.94
N SER A 94 8.80 7.01 5.61
CA SER A 94 9.67 5.84 5.45
C SER A 94 9.77 4.96 6.70
N GLU A 95 9.62 5.54 7.88
CA GLU A 95 9.62 4.80 9.16
C GLU A 95 8.42 3.87 9.35
N LEU A 96 7.34 4.06 8.59
CA LEU A 96 6.17 3.18 8.59
C LEU A 96 6.27 2.05 7.57
N LEU A 97 7.19 2.15 6.59
CA LEU A 97 7.31 1.16 5.53
C LEU A 97 7.61 -0.23 6.10
N PHE A 98 6.91 -1.24 5.58
CA PHE A 98 6.98 -2.63 6.03
C PHE A 98 6.66 -2.85 7.52
N ARG A 99 5.93 -1.93 8.14
CA ARG A 99 5.39 -2.15 9.48
C ARG A 99 4.08 -2.92 9.40
N SER A 100 3.92 -3.94 10.28
CA SER A 100 2.71 -4.76 10.33
C SER A 100 1.72 -4.20 11.35
N ARG A 101 0.53 -3.86 10.87
CA ARG A 101 -0.62 -3.45 11.69
C ARG A 101 -1.26 -4.62 12.43
N SER A 102 -1.18 -5.81 11.86
CA SER A 102 -1.79 -7.03 12.43
C SER A 102 -1.03 -7.58 13.64
N GLY A 103 0.15 -7.04 13.95
CA GLY A 103 0.99 -7.55 15.04
C GLY A 103 1.58 -8.94 14.78
N ASP A 104 1.35 -9.53 13.61
CA ASP A 104 1.87 -10.85 13.24
C ASP A 104 2.83 -10.79 12.03
N PRO A 105 4.11 -10.44 12.28
CA PRO A 105 5.14 -10.45 11.23
C PRO A 105 5.39 -11.85 10.64
N ILE A 106 5.06 -12.92 11.37
CA ILE A 106 5.28 -14.31 10.96
C ILE A 106 4.38 -14.65 9.78
N ARG A 107 3.12 -14.23 9.82
CA ARG A 107 2.16 -14.44 8.73
C ARG A 107 2.62 -13.75 7.44
N ALA A 108 3.14 -12.53 7.55
CA ALA A 108 3.67 -11.79 6.40
C ALA A 108 4.91 -12.49 5.80
N ALA A 109 5.83 -12.97 6.65
CA ALA A 109 7.01 -13.72 6.20
C ALA A 109 6.64 -15.06 5.54
N ALA A 110 5.60 -15.75 6.03
CA ALA A 110 5.13 -17.01 5.46
C ALA A 110 4.45 -16.86 4.08
N SER A 111 4.04 -15.65 3.70
CA SER A 111 3.34 -15.38 2.43
C SER A 111 4.25 -15.41 1.19
N ASN A 112 5.59 -15.44 1.34
CA ASN A 112 6.59 -15.24 0.29
C ASN A 112 6.50 -13.88 -0.44
N ARG A 113 5.61 -12.97 0.02
CA ARG A 113 5.47 -11.61 -0.55
C ARG A 113 6.56 -10.68 -0.04
N TYR A 114 7.03 -10.92 1.18
CA TYR A 114 8.06 -10.13 1.86
C TYR A 114 9.28 -10.98 2.18
N LEU A 115 10.45 -10.34 2.20
CA LEU A 115 11.69 -11.02 2.59
C LEU A 115 11.68 -11.32 4.09
N ALA A 116 12.37 -12.40 4.48
CA ALA A 116 12.52 -12.76 5.88
C ALA A 116 13.18 -11.60 6.66
N GLY A 117 12.55 -11.19 7.77
CA GLY A 117 13.01 -10.07 8.60
C GLY A 117 12.73 -8.67 8.06
N GLN A 118 12.09 -8.55 6.88
CA GLN A 118 11.73 -7.25 6.31
C GLN A 118 10.56 -6.59 7.05
N VAL A 119 9.61 -7.38 7.52
CA VAL A 119 8.42 -6.88 8.22
C VAL A 119 8.71 -6.77 9.70
N ALA A 120 8.39 -5.61 10.28
CA ALA A 120 8.53 -5.34 11.71
C ALA A 120 7.18 -4.90 12.31
N PRO A 121 7.00 -5.00 13.63
CA PRO A 121 5.79 -4.52 14.31
C PRO A 121 5.55 -3.03 13.99
N PHE A 122 4.27 -2.65 13.95
CA PHE A 122 3.90 -1.24 13.80
C PHE A 122 4.40 -0.41 14.98
N VAL A 123 4.48 0.89 14.80
CA VAL A 123 4.89 1.83 15.87
C VAL A 123 3.95 1.74 17.07
N GLY A 124 4.49 1.89 18.26
CA GLY A 124 3.71 1.90 19.50
C GLY A 124 2.66 3.00 19.47
N HIS A 125 1.43 2.66 19.82
CA HIS A 125 0.36 3.64 19.94
C HIS A 125 -0.73 3.15 20.90
N THR A 126 -1.45 4.11 21.49
CA THR A 126 -2.67 3.85 22.24
C THR A 126 -3.84 4.54 21.54
N GLN A 127 -5.02 3.95 21.67
CA GLN A 127 -6.24 4.43 21.00
C GLN A 127 -7.26 4.88 22.04
N SER A 128 -7.99 5.95 21.73
CA SER A 128 -9.15 6.43 22.49
C SER A 128 -10.20 6.94 21.53
N GLN A 129 -11.46 6.93 21.94
CA GLN A 129 -12.58 7.32 21.06
C GLN A 129 -13.42 8.45 21.67
N PRO A 130 -12.85 9.61 21.95
CA PRO A 130 -13.62 10.73 22.45
C PRO A 130 -14.61 11.21 21.38
N PHE A 131 -15.89 11.31 21.75
CA PHE A 131 -16.96 11.74 20.85
C PHE A 131 -17.08 10.95 19.55
N GLY A 132 -16.68 9.64 19.57
CA GLY A 132 -16.72 8.78 18.41
C GLY A 132 -15.56 8.96 17.41
N ASN A 133 -14.59 9.82 17.70
CA ASN A 133 -13.40 10.00 16.86
C ASN A 133 -12.28 9.07 17.35
N ASP A 134 -11.60 8.43 16.40
CA ASP A 134 -10.46 7.54 16.71
C ASP A 134 -9.18 8.38 16.89
N ILE A 135 -8.79 8.61 18.14
CA ILE A 135 -7.63 9.40 18.51
C ILE A 135 -6.50 8.48 18.95
N TRP A 136 -5.35 8.63 18.30
CA TRP A 136 -4.15 7.89 18.59
C TRP A 136 -3.13 8.76 19.33
N GLN A 137 -2.52 8.18 20.37
CA GLN A 137 -1.27 8.67 20.93
C GLN A 137 -0.16 7.78 20.34
N VAL A 138 0.70 8.36 19.49
CA VAL A 138 1.69 7.61 18.72
C VAL A 138 3.08 7.83 19.31
N ASP A 139 3.77 6.71 19.56
CA ASP A 139 5.18 6.68 19.95
C ASP A 139 6.04 6.17 18.78
N GLY A 140 6.12 6.98 17.73
CA GLY A 140 6.72 6.60 16.45
C GLY A 140 7.88 7.50 16.00
N GLY A 141 8.40 8.34 16.89
CA GLY A 141 9.55 9.19 16.56
C GLY A 141 9.19 10.59 16.01
N ARG A 142 10.18 11.26 15.46
CA ARG A 142 10.14 12.70 15.17
C ARG A 142 9.16 13.10 14.07
N TYR A 143 8.94 12.21 13.09
CA TYR A 143 8.20 12.55 11.87
C TYR A 143 6.74 12.07 11.90
N LEU A 144 6.32 11.46 12.99
CA LEU A 144 4.94 11.06 13.23
C LEU A 144 4.29 11.99 14.26
N PRO A 145 2.98 12.31 14.11
CA PRO A 145 2.27 13.13 15.08
C PRO A 145 2.13 12.39 16.40
N ARG A 146 2.41 13.06 17.52
CA ARG A 146 2.25 12.47 18.85
C ARG A 146 0.78 12.21 19.20
N THR A 147 -0.10 13.09 18.75
CA THR A 147 -1.54 12.96 18.93
C THR A 147 -2.20 13.18 17.58
N ALA A 148 -2.87 12.16 17.08
CA ALA A 148 -3.48 12.19 15.76
C ALA A 148 -4.93 11.76 15.76
N LEU A 149 -5.74 12.39 14.92
CA LEU A 149 -6.99 11.80 14.45
C LEU A 149 -6.65 10.74 13.42
N HIS A 150 -7.04 9.50 13.68
CA HIS A 150 -6.87 8.39 12.75
C HIS A 150 -8.10 8.26 11.86
N LEU A 151 -7.86 8.15 10.59
CA LEU A 151 -8.87 7.93 9.56
C LEU A 151 -8.50 6.66 8.78
N THR A 152 -9.50 5.88 8.40
CA THR A 152 -9.29 4.66 7.62
C THR A 152 -10.33 4.53 6.52
N ARG A 153 -9.93 3.95 5.39
CA ARG A 153 -10.81 3.68 4.26
C ARG A 153 -10.30 2.50 3.43
N ASP A 154 -11.18 1.56 3.16
CA ASP A 154 -10.86 0.48 2.22
C ASP A 154 -10.83 0.99 0.78
N ILE A 155 -9.85 0.51 0.01
CA ILE A 155 -9.65 0.82 -1.40
C ILE A 155 -9.64 -0.49 -2.20
N PRO A 156 -10.83 -1.05 -2.48
CA PRO A 156 -10.94 -2.38 -3.08
C PRO A 156 -10.27 -2.52 -4.44
N VAL A 157 -10.16 -1.41 -5.19
CA VAL A 157 -9.53 -1.43 -6.53
C VAL A 157 -8.09 -1.91 -6.49
N ILE A 158 -7.35 -1.53 -5.44
CA ILE A 158 -5.94 -1.94 -5.27
C ILE A 158 -5.78 -3.00 -4.17
N GLY A 159 -6.88 -3.45 -3.55
CA GLY A 159 -6.85 -4.45 -2.48
C GLY A 159 -6.13 -4.00 -1.21
N MET A 160 -6.20 -2.70 -0.89
CA MET A 160 -5.53 -2.11 0.27
C MET A 160 -6.49 -1.31 1.14
N THR A 161 -6.10 -1.11 2.39
CA THR A 161 -6.73 -0.15 3.29
C THR A 161 -5.85 1.08 3.41
N GLY A 162 -6.37 2.25 3.06
CA GLY A 162 -5.73 3.54 3.26
C GLY A 162 -5.99 4.06 4.67
N GLU A 163 -4.93 4.53 5.32
CA GLU A 163 -4.99 5.09 6.67
C GLU A 163 -4.28 6.46 6.68
N ALA A 164 -4.81 7.37 7.49
CA ALA A 164 -4.22 8.69 7.66
C ALA A 164 -4.15 9.08 9.15
N LEU A 165 -3.04 9.74 9.53
CA LEU A 165 -2.85 10.33 10.85
C LEU A 165 -2.76 11.85 10.70
N LEU A 166 -3.84 12.52 11.08
CA LEU A 166 -3.93 13.98 11.06
C LEU A 166 -3.47 14.52 12.42
N ASP A 167 -2.40 15.32 12.43
CA ASP A 167 -1.90 15.94 13.67
C ASP A 167 -2.95 16.91 14.26
N ILE A 168 -3.42 16.60 15.46
CA ILE A 168 -4.36 17.45 16.21
C ILE A 168 -3.68 18.17 17.39
N GLY A 169 -2.39 18.00 17.60
CA GLY A 169 -1.63 18.65 18.66
C GLY A 169 -1.80 20.17 18.66
N PRO A 170 -1.58 20.86 17.51
CA PRO A 170 -1.78 22.30 17.43
C PRO A 170 -3.21 22.76 17.76
N ALA A 171 -4.22 22.03 17.27
CA ALA A 171 -5.63 22.37 17.56
C ALA A 171 -5.97 22.20 19.04
N ARG A 172 -5.45 21.18 19.70
CA ARG A 172 -5.64 20.97 21.15
C ARG A 172 -5.00 22.06 21.99
N GLN A 173 -3.82 22.55 21.60
CA GLN A 173 -3.14 23.66 22.28
C GLN A 173 -3.98 24.95 22.21
N ILE A 174 -4.55 25.25 21.04
CA ILE A 174 -5.42 26.43 20.84
C ILE A 174 -6.70 26.31 21.67
N ALA A 175 -7.28 25.12 21.76
CA ALA A 175 -8.49 24.87 22.52
C ALA A 175 -8.28 24.80 24.07
N GLY A 176 -7.04 24.92 24.56
CA GLY A 176 -6.70 24.81 25.97
C GLY A 176 -6.91 23.40 26.56
N LEU A 177 -7.06 22.41 25.74
CA LEU A 177 -7.19 21.01 26.14
C LEU A 177 -5.77 20.42 26.32
N GLN A 178 -5.29 20.42 27.54
CA GLN A 178 -4.06 19.69 27.92
C GLN A 178 -4.36 18.23 28.22
#